data_c99518cfca1a12164d437d3433cc89b7
#
_entry.id   c99518cfca1a12164d437d3433cc89b7
#
_cell.length_a   1.000
_cell.length_b   1.000
_cell.length_c   1.000
_cell.angle_alpha   90.00
_cell.angle_beta   90.00
_cell.angle_gamma   90.00
#
_symmetry.space_group_name_H-M   'P 1'
#
loop_
_entity.id
_entity.type
_entity.pdbx_description
1 polymer ?
#
loop_
_entity_poly.entity_id
_entity_poly.type
_entity_poly.pdbx_seq_one_letter_code
_entity_poly.pdbx_strand_id
1 'polypeptide(L)'
;HYIREIQIPVNKQAGDAIPVSEFMPYADGVTPSETSKYEKRGIAVKVPQWIPENCIGCNKCALVCPHAAIRPFLLNAEEEAAKPAAFVTKEAKGKGFEGLTFRMQVDPLDCQGCGACANVCPAKEKALVMELLDTQMPEQENWEHALTLSTKTNPMDKFTVRGSQFERPLYEFSGACAGCGEAPYMKLMSQLFGDRMFVTSATGCAYVVGSSTPSFPYVAN
;
A
#
# COMPACT_ATOMS: atom_id res chain seq x y z
N HIS A 1 11.40 19.11 -4.71
CA HIS A 1 10.71 20.40 -4.74
C HIS A 1 9.24 20.24 -4.40
N TYR A 2 8.39 19.62 -5.25
CA TYR A 2 6.94 19.52 -5.06
C TYR A 2 6.51 19.10 -3.65
N ILE A 3 7.09 18.04 -3.10
CA ILE A 3 6.74 17.54 -1.77
C ILE A 3 7.00 18.59 -0.67
N ARG A 4 8.16 19.25 -0.71
CA ARG A 4 8.58 20.18 0.36
C ARG A 4 7.90 21.53 0.27
N GLU A 5 7.77 22.07 -0.95
CA GLU A 5 7.36 23.46 -1.17
C GLU A 5 5.86 23.58 -1.45
N ILE A 6 5.19 22.49 -1.85
CA ILE A 6 3.76 22.50 -2.15
C ILE A 6 2.99 21.52 -1.25
N GLN A 7 3.26 20.22 -1.33
CA GLN A 7 2.43 19.23 -0.65
C GLN A 7 2.45 19.39 0.88
N ILE A 8 3.63 19.52 1.49
CA ILE A 8 3.74 19.67 2.94
C ILE A 8 3.06 20.95 3.44
N PRO A 9 3.28 22.15 2.86
CA PRO A 9 2.55 23.33 3.26
C PRO A 9 1.04 23.23 3.09
N VAL A 10 0.55 22.67 1.98
CA VAL A 10 -0.89 22.48 1.75
C VAL A 10 -1.48 21.53 2.81
N ASN A 11 -0.83 20.40 3.09
CA ASN A 11 -1.28 19.45 4.11
C ASN A 11 -1.26 20.05 5.52
N LYS A 12 -0.37 21.04 5.78
CA LYS A 12 -0.35 21.83 7.03
C LYS A 12 -1.37 22.97 7.06
N GLN A 13 -2.24 23.08 6.04
CA GLN A 13 -3.20 24.17 5.88
C GLN A 13 -2.54 25.58 5.80
N ALA A 14 -1.32 25.63 5.30
CA ALA A 14 -0.54 26.84 5.07
C ALA A 14 -0.34 27.15 3.57
N GLY A 15 -1.20 26.61 2.70
CA GLY A 15 -1.11 26.74 1.26
C GLY A 15 -1.23 28.18 0.75
N ASP A 16 -1.97 29.05 1.45
CA ASP A 16 -2.14 30.46 1.09
C ASP A 16 -0.82 31.26 1.11
N ALA A 17 0.19 30.77 1.84
CA ALA A 17 1.51 31.40 1.89
C ALA A 17 2.42 31.00 0.71
N ILE A 18 2.02 30.03 -0.12
CA ILE A 18 2.83 29.56 -1.24
C ILE A 18 2.73 30.57 -2.39
N PRO A 19 3.85 31.18 -2.81
CA PRO A 19 3.82 32.10 -3.95
C PRO A 19 3.50 31.35 -5.26
N VAL A 20 2.81 32.01 -6.17
CA VAL A 20 2.42 31.42 -7.46
C VAL A 20 3.63 30.92 -8.27
N SER A 21 4.80 31.54 -8.08
CA SER A 21 6.06 31.12 -8.70
C SER A 21 6.46 29.68 -8.40
N GLU A 22 6.06 29.13 -7.23
CA GLU A 22 6.35 27.73 -6.86
C GLU A 22 5.58 26.72 -7.74
N PHE A 23 4.48 27.15 -8.35
CA PHE A 23 3.69 26.33 -9.28
C PHE A 23 4.15 26.42 -10.73
N MET A 24 5.07 27.33 -11.08
CA MET A 24 5.54 27.51 -12.45
C MET A 24 6.14 26.25 -13.08
N PRO A 25 6.87 25.37 -12.36
CA PRO A 25 7.33 24.08 -12.91
C PRO A 25 6.22 23.15 -13.34
N TYR A 26 4.98 23.40 -12.92
CA TYR A 26 3.78 22.57 -13.15
C TYR A 26 2.69 23.34 -13.93
N ALA A 27 3.07 24.41 -14.60
CA ALA A 27 2.15 25.28 -15.35
C ALA A 27 1.45 24.57 -16.54
N ASP A 28 2.05 23.48 -17.01
CA ASP A 28 1.47 22.58 -18.03
C ASP A 28 0.43 21.61 -17.46
N GLY A 29 0.22 21.60 -16.12
CA GLY A 29 -0.69 20.70 -15.43
C GLY A 29 -0.09 19.34 -15.10
N VAL A 30 1.18 19.10 -15.40
CA VAL A 30 1.86 17.83 -15.06
C VAL A 30 2.47 17.92 -13.68
N THR A 31 1.92 17.18 -12.73
CA THR A 31 2.41 17.09 -11.35
C THR A 31 3.00 15.71 -11.05
N PRO A 32 3.92 15.60 -10.06
CA PRO A 32 4.53 14.32 -9.74
C PRO A 32 3.51 13.27 -9.31
N SER A 33 3.65 12.06 -9.80
CA SER A 33 2.91 10.88 -9.37
C SER A 33 3.43 10.35 -8.02
N GLU A 34 2.71 9.38 -7.42
CA GLU A 34 3.16 8.62 -6.23
C GLU A 34 3.39 9.52 -4.99
N THR A 35 2.71 10.65 -4.89
CA THR A 35 2.95 11.61 -3.81
C THR A 35 2.14 11.29 -2.55
N SER A 36 1.09 10.48 -2.64
CA SER A 36 0.27 10.04 -1.48
C SER A 36 1.08 9.28 -0.43
N LYS A 37 2.15 8.59 -0.81
CA LYS A 37 3.03 7.85 0.13
C LYS A 37 3.70 8.72 1.18
N TYR A 38 3.78 10.03 0.97
CA TYR A 38 4.41 10.98 1.89
C TYR A 38 3.42 11.57 2.91
N GLU A 39 2.14 11.26 2.83
CA GLU A 39 1.16 11.84 3.75
C GLU A 39 1.23 11.24 5.14
N LYS A 40 1.36 9.91 5.26
CA LYS A 40 1.50 9.18 6.55
C LYS A 40 0.56 9.71 7.63
N ARG A 41 -0.74 9.66 7.38
CA ARG A 41 -1.76 10.35 8.19
C ARG A 41 -1.94 9.78 9.59
N GLY A 42 -1.73 8.48 9.80
CA GLY A 42 -1.85 7.82 11.10
C GLY A 42 -3.23 7.98 11.76
N ILE A 43 -4.30 7.98 10.97
CA ILE A 43 -5.67 8.30 11.43
C ILE A 43 -6.42 7.12 12.05
N ALA A 44 -5.92 5.91 11.89
CA ALA A 44 -6.59 4.72 12.39
C ALA A 44 -6.46 4.61 13.91
N VAL A 45 -7.55 4.32 14.61
CA VAL A 45 -7.52 3.99 16.05
C VAL A 45 -6.91 2.59 16.25
N LYS A 46 -7.27 1.65 15.34
CA LYS A 46 -6.77 0.28 15.35
C LYS A 46 -6.30 -0.11 13.96
N VAL A 47 -5.20 -0.83 13.90
CA VAL A 47 -4.61 -1.39 12.66
C VAL A 47 -4.43 -2.89 12.79
N PRO A 48 -4.37 -3.66 11.69
CA PRO A 48 -4.22 -5.10 11.78
C PRO A 48 -2.80 -5.50 12.18
N GLN A 49 -2.68 -6.26 13.26
CA GLN A 49 -1.48 -7.04 13.60
C GLN A 49 -1.50 -8.35 12.82
N TRP A 50 -0.38 -8.71 12.19
CA TRP A 50 -0.24 -9.99 11.51
C TRP A 50 0.29 -11.07 12.46
N ILE A 51 -0.39 -12.23 12.47
CA ILE A 51 -0.03 -13.42 13.26
C ILE A 51 0.45 -14.49 12.26
N PRO A 52 1.78 -14.67 12.12
CA PRO A 52 2.36 -15.57 11.11
C PRO A 52 1.88 -17.01 11.20
N GLU A 53 1.73 -17.53 12.41
CA GLU A 53 1.36 -18.93 12.67
C GLU A 53 -0.01 -19.28 12.08
N ASN A 54 -0.96 -18.33 12.15
CA ASN A 54 -2.31 -18.50 11.68
C ASN A 54 -2.46 -18.22 10.18
N CYS A 55 -1.46 -17.55 9.57
CA CYS A 55 -1.54 -17.10 8.20
C CYS A 55 -1.35 -18.25 7.20
N ILE A 56 -2.32 -18.42 6.29
CA ILE A 56 -2.27 -19.43 5.21
C ILE A 56 -1.72 -18.88 3.89
N GLY A 57 -1.33 -17.60 3.84
CA GLY A 57 -0.75 -16.96 2.65
C GLY A 57 -1.70 -16.82 1.46
N CYS A 58 -3.00 -16.65 1.69
CA CYS A 58 -4.01 -16.56 0.61
C CYS A 58 -4.14 -15.16 -0.03
N ASN A 59 -3.53 -14.13 0.54
CA ASN A 59 -3.51 -12.73 0.09
C ASN A 59 -4.89 -12.04 -0.02
N LYS A 60 -5.98 -12.63 0.48
CA LYS A 60 -7.32 -12.01 0.45
C LYS A 60 -7.35 -10.67 1.18
N CYS A 61 -6.59 -10.55 2.27
CA CYS A 61 -6.46 -9.30 3.04
C CYS A 61 -5.85 -8.16 2.20
N ALA A 62 -4.82 -8.47 1.42
CA ALA A 62 -4.22 -7.50 0.50
C ALA A 62 -5.19 -7.14 -0.63
N LEU A 63 -5.92 -8.13 -1.19
CA LEU A 63 -6.90 -7.89 -2.25
C LEU A 63 -7.96 -6.86 -1.86
N VAL A 64 -8.54 -7.01 -0.66
CA VAL A 64 -9.65 -6.14 -0.22
C VAL A 64 -9.19 -4.81 0.36
N CYS A 65 -7.90 -4.61 0.58
CA CYS A 65 -7.41 -3.35 1.15
C CYS A 65 -7.58 -2.20 0.15
N PRO A 66 -8.36 -1.15 0.48
CA PRO A 66 -8.60 -0.03 -0.43
C PRO A 66 -7.35 0.82 -0.66
N HIS A 67 -6.44 0.83 0.32
CA HIS A 67 -5.31 1.77 0.35
C HIS A 67 -3.97 1.12 0.03
N ALA A 68 -3.94 -0.17 -0.33
CA ALA A 68 -2.70 -0.93 -0.52
C ALA A 68 -1.75 -0.90 0.71
N ALA A 69 -2.30 -0.65 1.90
CA ALA A 69 -1.57 -0.55 3.16
C ALA A 69 -1.27 -1.91 3.81
N ILE A 70 -1.65 -3.02 3.18
CA ILE A 70 -1.28 -4.37 3.57
C ILE A 70 -0.87 -5.14 2.33
N ARG A 71 0.37 -5.67 2.33
CA ARG A 71 0.97 -6.31 1.15
C ARG A 71 1.73 -7.58 1.52
N PRO A 72 1.72 -8.62 0.65
CA PRO A 72 2.60 -9.75 0.77
C PRO A 72 3.99 -9.40 0.23
N PHE A 73 5.01 -9.81 0.97
CA PHE A 73 6.41 -9.71 0.54
C PHE A 73 7.05 -11.09 0.53
N LEU A 74 7.93 -11.30 -0.45
CA LEU A 74 8.73 -12.50 -0.60
C LEU A 74 10.21 -12.13 -0.45
N LEU A 75 10.93 -12.92 0.31
CA LEU A 75 12.37 -12.75 0.52
C LEU A 75 13.10 -13.96 -0.02
N ASN A 76 14.24 -13.72 -0.65
CA ASN A 76 15.21 -14.77 -0.97
C ASN A 76 16.11 -15.07 0.24
N ALA A 77 17.02 -16.02 0.11
CA ALA A 77 17.89 -16.44 1.22
C ALA A 77 18.82 -15.32 1.71
N GLU A 78 19.30 -14.45 0.82
CA GLU A 78 20.19 -13.33 1.17
C GLU A 78 19.43 -12.27 1.96
N GLU A 79 18.24 -11.89 1.50
CA GLU A 79 17.36 -10.92 2.19
C GLU A 79 16.86 -11.47 3.53
N GLU A 80 16.57 -12.78 3.58
CA GLU A 80 16.19 -13.46 4.83
C GLU A 80 17.31 -13.42 5.86
N ALA A 81 18.56 -13.59 5.43
CA ALA A 81 19.73 -13.51 6.31
C ALA A 81 20.04 -12.07 6.77
N ALA A 82 19.72 -11.06 5.96
CA ALA A 82 20.03 -9.66 6.20
C ALA A 82 18.89 -8.88 6.90
N LYS A 83 17.71 -9.47 7.07
CA LYS A 83 16.54 -8.78 7.63
C LYS A 83 16.69 -8.39 9.10
N PRO A 84 16.06 -7.33 9.56
CA PRO A 84 15.98 -7.01 10.98
C PRO A 84 15.33 -8.13 11.79
N ALA A 85 15.76 -8.33 13.05
CA ALA A 85 15.21 -9.37 13.92
C ALA A 85 13.69 -9.24 14.14
N ALA A 86 13.16 -8.01 14.18
CA ALA A 86 11.73 -7.73 14.31
C ALA A 86 10.92 -8.05 13.03
N PHE A 87 11.60 -8.22 11.90
CA PHE A 87 10.96 -8.54 10.63
C PHE A 87 10.68 -10.04 10.53
N VAL A 88 9.63 -10.50 11.22
CA VAL A 88 9.26 -11.92 11.26
C VAL A 88 8.76 -12.39 9.90
N THR A 89 9.23 -13.54 9.45
CA THR A 89 8.86 -14.20 8.20
C THR A 89 8.44 -15.63 8.46
N LYS A 90 7.85 -16.27 7.50
CA LYS A 90 7.55 -17.70 7.50
C LYS A 90 7.88 -18.31 6.13
N GLU A 91 7.95 -19.62 6.05
CA GLU A 91 8.12 -20.33 4.80
C GLU A 91 6.97 -19.99 3.81
N ALA A 92 7.30 -19.59 2.59
CA ALA A 92 6.33 -19.42 1.53
C ALA A 92 5.91 -20.79 0.97
N LYS A 93 4.59 -21.02 0.86
CA LYS A 93 4.05 -22.34 0.47
C LYS A 93 3.43 -22.31 -0.93
N GLY A 94 3.74 -23.32 -1.72
CA GLY A 94 3.18 -23.56 -3.06
C GLY A 94 4.27 -23.76 -4.10
N LYS A 95 3.89 -24.25 -5.29
CA LYS A 95 4.79 -24.41 -6.42
C LYS A 95 5.30 -23.04 -6.88
N GLY A 96 6.60 -22.92 -7.09
CA GLY A 96 7.28 -21.68 -7.49
C GLY A 96 7.73 -20.81 -6.33
N PHE A 97 7.50 -21.23 -5.06
CA PHE A 97 7.94 -20.53 -3.87
C PHE A 97 9.17 -21.16 -3.20
N GLU A 98 9.80 -22.12 -3.86
CA GLU A 98 10.94 -22.87 -3.33
C GLU A 98 12.10 -21.92 -2.98
N GLY A 99 12.57 -21.99 -1.74
CA GLY A 99 13.65 -21.13 -1.23
C GLY A 99 13.24 -19.69 -0.89
N LEU A 100 11.93 -19.38 -0.90
CA LEU A 100 11.42 -18.08 -0.51
C LEU A 100 10.75 -18.13 0.86
N THR A 101 10.88 -17.03 1.59
CA THR A 101 10.07 -16.76 2.78
C THR A 101 9.03 -15.68 2.49
N PHE A 102 8.01 -15.63 3.33
CA PHE A 102 6.81 -14.81 3.16
C PHE A 102 6.55 -13.97 4.39
N ARG A 103 6.17 -12.73 4.18
CA ARG A 103 5.61 -11.85 5.20
C ARG A 103 4.38 -11.12 4.65
N MET A 104 3.34 -10.99 5.47
CA MET A 104 2.26 -10.04 5.23
C MET A 104 2.55 -8.78 6.04
N GLN A 105 2.92 -7.69 5.38
CA GLN A 105 3.31 -6.45 6.03
C GLN A 105 2.19 -5.42 5.95
N VAL A 106 1.97 -4.74 7.05
CA VAL A 106 1.04 -3.61 7.18
C VAL A 106 1.83 -2.32 7.28
N ASP A 107 1.34 -1.26 6.62
CA ASP A 107 1.75 0.12 6.84
C ASP A 107 0.79 0.74 7.88
N PRO A 108 1.18 0.91 9.14
CA PRO A 108 0.27 1.39 10.17
C PRO A 108 -0.14 2.85 9.96
N LEU A 109 0.73 3.69 9.38
CA LEU A 109 0.46 5.11 9.18
C LEU A 109 -0.44 5.39 7.96
N ASP A 110 -0.47 4.50 6.98
CA ASP A 110 -1.36 4.60 5.81
C ASP A 110 -2.61 3.71 5.93
N CYS A 111 -2.68 2.88 6.95
CA CYS A 111 -3.88 2.11 7.27
C CYS A 111 -4.97 3.02 7.82
N GLN A 112 -6.20 2.88 7.32
CA GLN A 112 -7.36 3.65 7.80
C GLN A 112 -8.25 2.87 8.78
N GLY A 113 -7.81 1.72 9.28
CA GLY A 113 -8.47 1.00 10.37
C GLY A 113 -9.83 0.38 10.04
N CYS A 114 -10.19 0.20 8.77
CA CYS A 114 -11.52 -0.27 8.36
C CYS A 114 -11.85 -1.72 8.74
N GLY A 115 -10.86 -2.55 9.08
CA GLY A 115 -11.05 -3.95 9.48
C GLY A 115 -11.40 -4.93 8.36
N ALA A 116 -11.52 -4.51 7.10
CA ALA A 116 -11.91 -5.37 5.98
C ALA A 116 -10.96 -6.59 5.82
N CYS A 117 -9.66 -6.37 6.00
CA CYS A 117 -8.64 -7.42 5.92
C CYS A 117 -8.78 -8.49 7.01
N ALA A 118 -9.08 -8.09 8.25
CA ALA A 118 -9.33 -9.01 9.36
C ALA A 118 -10.65 -9.80 9.14
N ASN A 119 -11.69 -9.12 8.65
CA ASN A 119 -12.97 -9.77 8.35
C ASN A 119 -12.86 -10.85 7.29
N VAL A 120 -12.18 -10.56 6.17
CA VAL A 120 -12.08 -11.50 5.03
C VAL A 120 -11.13 -12.67 5.29
N CYS A 121 -10.33 -12.61 6.36
CA CYS A 121 -9.36 -13.66 6.67
C CYS A 121 -10.07 -15.01 6.88
N PRO A 122 -9.77 -16.04 6.06
CA PRO A 122 -10.45 -17.33 6.11
C PRO A 122 -9.81 -18.31 7.09
N ALA A 123 -8.70 -17.93 7.74
CA ALA A 123 -8.00 -18.80 8.69
C ALA A 123 -8.92 -19.15 9.87
N LYS A 124 -8.83 -20.39 10.37
CA LYS A 124 -9.62 -20.88 11.49
C LYS A 124 -9.44 -20.00 12.74
N GLU A 125 -8.17 -19.72 13.05
CA GLU A 125 -7.78 -18.65 13.96
C GLU A 125 -7.30 -17.47 13.11
N LYS A 126 -7.85 -16.29 13.36
CA LYS A 126 -7.57 -15.12 12.53
C LYS A 126 -6.06 -14.82 12.49
N ALA A 127 -5.56 -14.65 11.28
CA ALA A 127 -4.17 -14.24 11.05
C ALA A 127 -3.99 -12.72 11.11
N LEU A 128 -5.08 -11.98 11.23
CA LEU A 128 -5.10 -10.52 11.37
C LEU A 128 -6.07 -10.16 12.50
N VAL A 129 -5.55 -9.48 13.51
CA VAL A 129 -6.30 -8.98 14.66
C VAL A 129 -6.14 -7.47 14.73
N MET A 130 -7.22 -6.75 15.00
CA MET A 130 -7.19 -5.29 15.06
C MET A 130 -6.69 -4.83 16.44
N GLU A 131 -5.49 -4.26 16.48
CA GLU A 131 -4.81 -3.76 17.68
C GLU A 131 -4.69 -2.23 17.64
N LEU A 132 -4.47 -1.60 18.80
CA LEU A 132 -4.30 -0.15 18.89
C LEU A 132 -3.08 0.28 18.04
N LEU A 133 -3.22 1.39 17.31
CA LEU A 133 -2.17 1.94 16.45
C LEU A 133 -0.84 2.09 17.20
N ASP A 134 -0.87 2.64 18.41
CA ASP A 134 0.35 2.91 19.19
C ASP A 134 1.15 1.63 19.47
N THR A 135 0.48 0.48 19.62
CA THR A 135 1.16 -0.81 19.81
C THR A 135 1.78 -1.36 18.52
N GLN A 136 1.34 -0.88 17.37
CA GLN A 136 1.78 -1.33 16.04
C GLN A 136 2.74 -0.35 15.36
N MET A 137 3.09 0.75 16.01
CA MET A 137 4.04 1.74 15.45
C MET A 137 5.41 1.15 15.06
N PRO A 138 5.97 0.14 15.78
CA PRO A 138 7.21 -0.52 15.34
C PRO A 138 7.10 -1.19 13.96
N GLU A 139 5.90 -1.53 13.49
CA GLU A 139 5.68 -2.09 12.15
C GLU A 139 5.93 -1.06 11.04
N GLN A 140 6.04 0.24 11.34
CA GLN A 140 6.42 1.24 10.35
C GLN A 140 7.86 1.05 9.86
N GLU A 141 8.79 0.72 10.76
CA GLU A 141 10.17 0.39 10.39
C GLU A 141 10.23 -0.89 9.54
N ASN A 142 9.41 -1.88 9.90
CA ASN A 142 9.26 -3.10 9.12
C ASN A 142 8.67 -2.83 7.72
N TRP A 143 7.73 -1.90 7.61
CA TRP A 143 7.19 -1.47 6.32
C TRP A 143 8.27 -0.82 5.44
N GLU A 144 9.03 0.11 6.00
CA GLU A 144 10.13 0.78 5.30
C GLU A 144 11.18 -0.24 4.84
N HIS A 145 11.55 -1.20 5.69
CA HIS A 145 12.43 -2.30 5.30
C HIS A 145 11.82 -3.13 4.16
N ALA A 146 10.53 -3.47 4.23
CA ALA A 146 9.87 -4.26 3.19
C ALA A 146 9.94 -3.59 1.81
N LEU A 147 9.91 -2.25 1.76
CA LEU A 147 10.03 -1.50 0.51
C LEU A 147 11.45 -1.52 -0.10
N THR A 148 12.46 -1.91 0.67
CA THR A 148 13.84 -2.07 0.18
C THR A 148 14.10 -3.43 -0.46
N LEU A 149 13.20 -4.40 -0.27
CA LEU A 149 13.35 -5.75 -0.83
C LEU A 149 13.28 -5.71 -2.36
N SER A 150 14.08 -6.55 -2.99
CA SER A 150 14.11 -6.66 -4.45
C SER A 150 12.76 -7.19 -4.98
N THR A 151 12.35 -6.68 -6.13
CA THR A 151 11.17 -7.22 -6.82
C THR A 151 11.42 -8.66 -7.26
N LYS A 152 10.54 -9.56 -6.86
CA LYS A 152 10.59 -10.98 -7.25
C LYS A 152 9.70 -11.19 -8.47
N THR A 153 10.11 -12.09 -9.35
CA THR A 153 9.20 -12.62 -10.37
C THR A 153 8.02 -13.26 -9.66
N ASN A 154 6.81 -12.91 -10.07
CA ASN A 154 5.61 -13.46 -9.47
C ASN A 154 5.58 -14.99 -9.69
N PRO A 155 5.59 -15.81 -8.62
CA PRO A 155 5.61 -17.26 -8.76
C PRO A 155 4.26 -17.86 -9.15
N MET A 156 3.21 -17.02 -9.29
CA MET A 156 1.85 -17.44 -9.57
C MET A 156 1.28 -16.71 -10.79
N ASP A 157 0.21 -17.28 -11.34
CA ASP A 157 -0.62 -16.58 -12.32
C ASP A 157 -1.25 -15.33 -11.67
N LYS A 158 -0.90 -14.16 -12.20
CA LYS A 158 -1.41 -12.86 -11.73
C LYS A 158 -2.92 -12.68 -11.89
N PHE A 159 -3.59 -13.49 -12.69
CA PHE A 159 -5.04 -13.44 -12.83
C PHE A 159 -5.79 -14.28 -11.78
N THR A 160 -5.09 -14.78 -10.78
CA THR A 160 -5.69 -15.39 -9.58
C THR A 160 -5.74 -14.41 -8.42
N VAL A 161 -6.65 -14.64 -7.45
CA VAL A 161 -6.77 -13.82 -6.23
C VAL A 161 -5.43 -13.72 -5.49
N ARG A 162 -4.75 -14.85 -5.32
CA ARG A 162 -3.47 -14.90 -4.61
C ARG A 162 -2.34 -14.27 -5.43
N GLY A 163 -2.27 -14.60 -6.71
CA GLY A 163 -1.19 -14.16 -7.61
C GLY A 163 -1.25 -12.67 -7.89
N SER A 164 -2.45 -12.09 -8.08
CA SER A 164 -2.60 -10.66 -8.35
C SER A 164 -1.95 -9.78 -7.29
N GLN A 165 -1.91 -10.24 -6.04
CA GLN A 165 -1.40 -9.44 -4.92
C GLN A 165 0.13 -9.50 -4.77
N PHE A 166 0.83 -10.35 -5.53
CA PHE A 166 2.29 -10.27 -5.66
C PHE A 166 2.74 -9.24 -6.72
N GLU A 167 1.79 -8.73 -7.53
CA GLU A 167 2.06 -7.60 -8.40
C GLU A 167 2.07 -6.29 -7.59
N ARG A 168 3.02 -5.38 -7.92
CA ARG A 168 3.07 -4.07 -7.27
C ARG A 168 1.78 -3.29 -7.56
N PRO A 169 1.09 -2.76 -6.56
CA PRO A 169 0.00 -1.82 -6.80
C PRO A 169 0.56 -0.51 -7.35
N LEU A 170 -0.01 -0.03 -8.45
CA LEU A 170 0.29 1.29 -9.04
C LEU A 170 -0.84 2.29 -8.72
N TYR A 171 -1.59 2.00 -7.68
CA TYR A 171 -2.56 2.89 -7.04
C TYR A 171 -2.51 2.59 -5.53
N GLU A 172 -2.07 3.57 -4.74
CA GLU A 172 -1.80 3.35 -3.33
C GLU A 172 -2.06 4.60 -2.48
N PHE A 173 -2.42 4.39 -1.22
CA PHE A 173 -2.58 5.44 -0.20
C PHE A 173 -3.49 6.59 -0.62
N SER A 174 -4.54 6.29 -1.37
CA SER A 174 -5.51 7.29 -1.80
C SER A 174 -6.28 7.88 -0.62
N GLY A 175 -6.82 9.09 -0.80
CA GLY A 175 -7.72 9.73 0.16
C GLY A 175 -9.13 9.12 0.21
N ALA A 176 -9.33 7.92 -0.33
CA ALA A 176 -10.63 7.23 -0.29
C ALA A 176 -11.05 6.89 1.15
N CYS A 177 -12.35 6.71 1.36
CA CYS A 177 -12.91 6.38 2.66
C CYS A 177 -12.35 5.08 3.24
N ALA A 178 -12.32 4.97 4.57
CA ALA A 178 -12.03 3.71 5.23
C ALA A 178 -13.01 2.62 4.77
N GLY A 179 -12.48 1.50 4.25
CA GLY A 179 -13.31 0.43 3.71
C GLY A 179 -13.99 0.75 2.38
N CYS A 180 -13.49 1.72 1.60
CA CYS A 180 -14.01 2.07 0.29
C CYS A 180 -14.18 0.83 -0.59
N GLY A 181 -15.36 0.66 -1.21
CA GLY A 181 -15.65 -0.46 -2.10
C GLY A 181 -15.14 -0.27 -3.53
N GLU A 182 -14.78 0.95 -3.92
CA GLU A 182 -14.30 1.28 -5.28
C GLU A 182 -12.77 1.17 -5.39
N ALA A 183 -12.03 1.70 -4.41
CA ALA A 183 -10.57 1.76 -4.45
C ALA A 183 -9.87 0.39 -4.63
N PRO A 184 -10.36 -0.75 -4.09
CA PRO A 184 -9.79 -2.07 -4.36
C PRO A 184 -9.81 -2.46 -5.84
N TYR A 185 -10.83 -2.04 -6.60
CA TYR A 185 -10.90 -2.30 -8.05
C TYR A 185 -9.86 -1.47 -8.81
N MET A 186 -9.70 -0.18 -8.46
CA MET A 186 -8.68 0.69 -9.05
C MET A 186 -7.28 0.12 -8.79
N LYS A 187 -7.02 -0.32 -7.56
CA LYS A 187 -5.77 -0.99 -7.18
C LYS A 187 -5.55 -2.26 -8.00
N LEU A 188 -6.54 -3.16 -8.06
CA LEU A 188 -6.43 -4.43 -8.79
C LEU A 188 -6.20 -4.19 -10.29
N MET A 189 -6.93 -3.25 -10.90
CA MET A 189 -6.70 -2.87 -12.29
C MET A 189 -5.27 -2.38 -12.51
N SER A 190 -4.74 -1.58 -11.60
CA SER A 190 -3.36 -1.09 -11.67
C SER A 190 -2.33 -2.22 -11.52
N GLN A 191 -2.60 -3.22 -10.69
CA GLN A 191 -1.75 -4.41 -10.54
C GLN A 191 -1.73 -5.30 -11.81
N LEU A 192 -2.86 -5.44 -12.48
CA LEU A 192 -3.00 -6.33 -13.64
C LEU A 192 -2.59 -5.67 -14.97
N PHE A 193 -2.83 -4.38 -15.11
CA PHE A 193 -2.76 -3.67 -16.37
C PHE A 193 -1.99 -2.34 -16.31
N GLY A 194 -1.53 -1.92 -15.14
CA GLY A 194 -0.93 -0.60 -14.92
C GLY A 194 0.27 -0.29 -15.81
N ASP A 195 1.02 -1.33 -16.23
CA ASP A 195 2.15 -1.25 -17.15
C ASP A 195 1.80 -0.68 -18.54
N ARG A 196 0.51 -0.68 -18.90
CA ARG A 196 0.01 -0.26 -20.22
C ARG A 196 -1.32 0.50 -20.16
N MET A 197 -1.71 0.97 -18.97
CA MET A 197 -3.01 1.59 -18.75
C MET A 197 -2.90 3.11 -18.80
N PHE A 198 -3.80 3.74 -19.54
CA PHE A 198 -4.08 5.16 -19.43
C PHE A 198 -5.33 5.37 -18.59
N VAL A 199 -5.25 6.26 -17.61
CA VAL A 199 -6.36 6.55 -16.71
C VAL A 199 -6.87 7.97 -16.99
N THR A 200 -8.15 8.07 -17.31
CA THR A 200 -8.87 9.34 -17.34
C THR A 200 -10.04 9.25 -16.38
N SER A 201 -10.23 10.30 -15.59
CA SER A 201 -11.31 10.36 -14.61
C SER A 201 -12.22 11.54 -14.88
N ALA A 202 -13.51 11.35 -14.62
CA ALA A 202 -14.51 12.41 -14.61
C ALA A 202 -15.02 12.64 -13.19
N THR A 203 -15.91 13.59 -13.00
CA THR A 203 -16.48 13.94 -11.69
C THR A 203 -17.03 12.72 -10.95
N GLY A 204 -16.58 12.51 -9.71
CA GLY A 204 -16.95 11.39 -8.84
C GLY A 204 -15.84 11.05 -7.87
N CYS A 205 -16.03 10.00 -7.06
CA CYS A 205 -15.04 9.59 -6.05
C CYS A 205 -13.68 9.26 -6.69
N ALA A 206 -13.65 8.53 -7.80
CA ALA A 206 -12.40 8.17 -8.47
C ALA A 206 -11.58 9.40 -8.90
N TYR A 207 -12.26 10.48 -9.35
CA TYR A 207 -11.60 11.75 -9.66
C TYR A 207 -11.08 12.43 -8.39
N VAL A 208 -11.93 12.57 -7.38
CA VAL A 208 -11.57 13.28 -6.14
C VAL A 208 -10.37 12.64 -5.43
N VAL A 209 -10.35 11.31 -5.33
CA VAL A 209 -9.29 10.58 -4.61
C VAL A 209 -8.08 10.25 -5.49
N GLY A 210 -8.19 10.38 -6.81
CA GLY A 210 -7.16 9.97 -7.76
C GLY A 210 -6.48 11.12 -8.50
N SER A 211 -7.09 12.31 -8.52
CA SER A 211 -6.62 13.44 -9.35
C SER A 211 -6.60 14.77 -8.61
N SER A 212 -6.88 14.80 -7.30
CA SER A 212 -6.89 16.03 -6.53
C SER A 212 -5.51 16.34 -5.96
N THR A 213 -4.97 17.51 -6.29
CA THR A 213 -3.75 18.03 -5.65
C THR A 213 -3.97 18.23 -4.14
N PRO A 214 -2.96 18.12 -3.30
CA PRO A 214 -1.55 17.97 -3.67
C PRO A 214 -1.07 16.51 -3.79
N SER A 215 -1.91 15.53 -3.51
CA SER A 215 -1.48 14.13 -3.38
C SER A 215 -2.06 13.26 -4.48
N PHE A 216 -1.20 12.51 -5.15
CA PHE A 216 -1.58 11.61 -6.23
C PHE A 216 -1.29 10.16 -5.85
N PRO A 217 -2.31 9.29 -5.83
CA PRO A 217 -2.17 7.89 -5.46
C PRO A 217 -1.67 7.01 -6.60
N TYR A 218 -1.77 7.46 -7.86
CA TYR A 218 -1.24 6.71 -8.99
C TYR A 218 0.29 6.77 -9.01
N VAL A 219 0.90 5.60 -9.22
CA VAL A 219 2.34 5.40 -9.28
C VAL A 219 2.77 5.37 -10.73
N ALA A 220 3.86 6.07 -11.05
CA ALA A 220 4.47 5.96 -12.36
C ALA A 220 5.06 4.55 -12.57
N ASN A 221 4.94 4.06 -13.79
CA ASN A 221 5.49 2.77 -14.17
C ASN A 221 6.92 2.92 -14.67
#